data_a6098bc4f1dee0570bf943a9194ee342
#
_entry.id   a6098bc4f1dee0570bf943a9194ee342
#
_cell.length_a   1.000
_cell.length_b   1.000
_cell.length_c   1.000
_cell.angle_alpha   90.00
_cell.angle_beta   90.00
_cell.angle_gamma   90.00
#
_symmetry.space_group_name_H-M   'P 1'
#
loop_
_entity.id
_entity.type
_entity.pdbx_description
1 polymer ?
#
loop_
_entity_poly.entity_id
_entity_poly.type
_entity_poly.pdbx_seq_one_letter_code
_entity_poly.pdbx_strand_id
1 'polypeptide(L)'
;MLRGITQPSNPGFVVISDIQRDAAGLMWIANIQAGLAVMDTYPPRRSRLYGLADLEMPPGTDLSKLAIGPDGLKWVATSKEGFALFDDGGTPFEPGDDAAVAISTSREPRLSSNNVTAVAVAPSGVLWVGTDNGLHRLRVDYDRSRQVLSFPTWREYRLENGLNSTFITAVAFDDQGNVWVGSRAGLTQLRTTGRLVTTFTTENSGLINDRVESLAYDASTGTLWIGTFGGLGRLQVGLGLDAADETASLTAYPNPFVMGGRENGQVETGLRIVGLPLDSTVHLFSLEGRLIRILEAEPGATAIVWDGTDRDGDVVGSGIFVYAARTRDGRTVRGKVAVVRAR
;
A
#
# COMPACT_ATOMS: atom_id res chain seq x y z
N MET A 1 1.52 20.07 24.79
CA MET A 1 0.37 20.79 24.20
C MET A 1 0.73 21.03 22.73
N LEU A 2 -0.01 20.48 21.79
CA LEU A 2 0.21 20.64 20.35
C LEU A 2 -0.18 22.07 19.94
N ARG A 3 0.74 23.02 20.05
CA ARG A 3 0.55 24.39 19.57
C ARG A 3 0.77 24.42 18.05
N GLY A 4 -0.12 25.03 17.31
CA GLY A 4 0.02 25.24 15.86
C GLY A 4 -0.84 24.35 14.96
N ILE A 5 -1.68 23.46 15.52
CA ILE A 5 -2.61 22.61 14.74
C ILE A 5 -4.06 23.09 14.88
N THR A 6 -4.27 24.27 15.46
CA THR A 6 -5.60 24.80 15.76
C THR A 6 -6.11 25.70 14.64
N GLN A 7 -7.43 25.70 14.42
CA GLN A 7 -8.05 26.68 13.54
C GLN A 7 -7.78 28.12 14.02
N PRO A 8 -7.31 29.03 13.15
CA PRO A 8 -7.10 30.43 13.54
C PRO A 8 -8.37 31.13 14.04
N SER A 9 -9.55 30.76 13.50
CA SER A 9 -10.85 31.29 13.88
C SER A 9 -11.46 30.66 15.13
N ASN A 10 -11.02 29.46 15.50
CA ASN A 10 -11.49 28.73 16.68
C ASN A 10 -10.38 27.84 17.25
N PRO A 11 -9.46 28.40 18.06
CA PRO A 11 -8.27 27.68 18.54
C PRO A 11 -8.59 26.52 19.51
N GLY A 12 -9.83 26.42 20.00
CA GLY A 12 -10.30 25.27 20.78
C GLY A 12 -10.87 24.12 19.97
N PHE A 13 -11.08 24.32 18.67
CA PHE A 13 -11.65 23.29 17.78
C PHE A 13 -10.57 22.66 16.92
N VAL A 14 -10.29 21.39 17.17
CA VAL A 14 -9.36 20.59 16.36
C VAL A 14 -10.08 19.29 16.00
N VAL A 15 -10.30 19.06 14.71
CA VAL A 15 -10.79 17.78 14.21
C VAL A 15 -9.78 17.23 13.20
N ILE A 16 -9.11 16.18 13.61
CA ILE A 16 -8.14 15.47 12.78
C ILE A 16 -8.90 14.43 11.96
N SER A 17 -8.79 14.51 10.64
CA SER A 17 -9.44 13.58 9.72
C SER A 17 -8.51 12.43 9.31
N ASP A 18 -7.19 12.69 9.23
CA ASP A 18 -6.22 11.66 8.87
C ASP A 18 -4.82 12.01 9.36
N ILE A 19 -4.00 10.99 9.59
CA ILE A 19 -2.60 11.12 10.00
C ILE A 19 -1.76 10.14 9.19
N GLN A 20 -0.69 10.63 8.58
CA GLN A 20 0.27 9.83 7.84
C GLN A 20 1.70 10.11 8.31
N ARG A 21 2.56 9.10 8.25
CA ARG A 21 3.98 9.23 8.52
C ARG A 21 4.75 9.15 7.21
N ASP A 22 5.64 10.11 6.96
CA ASP A 22 6.51 10.07 5.80
C ASP A 22 7.76 9.20 6.00
N ALA A 23 8.55 9.04 4.94
CA ALA A 23 9.80 8.26 4.99
C ALA A 23 10.88 8.85 5.91
N ALA A 24 10.83 10.16 6.16
CA ALA A 24 11.72 10.85 7.11
C ALA A 24 11.26 10.70 8.57
N GLY A 25 10.08 10.10 8.79
CA GLY A 25 9.50 9.88 10.11
C GLY A 25 8.68 11.05 10.64
N LEU A 26 8.44 12.09 9.83
CA LEU A 26 7.57 13.19 10.19
C LEU A 26 6.10 12.77 10.14
N MET A 27 5.30 13.32 11.05
CA MET A 27 3.85 13.12 11.07
C MET A 27 3.16 14.25 10.32
N TRP A 28 2.40 13.87 9.32
CA TRP A 28 1.54 14.75 8.54
C TRP A 28 0.10 14.54 8.97
N ILE A 29 -0.60 15.63 9.25
CA ILE A 29 -1.91 15.63 9.90
C ILE A 29 -2.88 16.48 9.09
N ALA A 30 -3.89 15.86 8.51
CA ALA A 30 -5.00 16.55 7.88
C ALA A 30 -5.99 17.03 8.96
N ASN A 31 -6.23 18.31 9.02
CA ASN A 31 -7.12 18.92 9.99
C ASN A 31 -8.29 19.58 9.25
N ILE A 32 -9.51 19.20 9.64
CA ILE A 32 -10.75 19.76 9.06
C ILE A 32 -10.73 21.27 9.19
N GLN A 33 -10.92 21.98 8.07
CA GLN A 33 -11.00 23.43 7.93
C GLN A 33 -9.76 24.23 8.40
N ALA A 34 -8.72 23.58 8.88
CA ALA A 34 -7.48 24.27 9.27
C ALA A 34 -6.34 24.10 8.27
N GLY A 35 -6.30 22.97 7.56
CA GLY A 35 -5.25 22.67 6.59
C GLY A 35 -4.42 21.45 6.95
N LEU A 36 -3.21 21.38 6.44
CA LEU A 36 -2.27 20.30 6.60
C LEU A 36 -1.16 20.69 7.58
N ALA A 37 -0.99 19.95 8.67
CA ALA A 37 0.10 20.17 9.60
C ALA A 37 1.19 19.11 9.46
N VAL A 38 2.45 19.52 9.63
CA VAL A 38 3.60 18.63 9.77
C VAL A 38 4.22 18.81 11.14
N MET A 39 4.68 17.73 11.75
CA MET A 39 5.38 17.77 13.02
C MET A 39 6.49 16.73 13.12
N ASP A 40 7.52 17.12 13.85
CA ASP A 40 8.61 16.26 14.25
C ASP A 40 8.21 15.40 15.45
N THR A 41 8.49 14.12 15.42
CA THR A 41 8.17 13.20 16.52
C THR A 41 9.29 13.15 17.58
N TYR A 42 10.50 13.62 17.23
CA TYR A 42 11.67 13.67 18.10
C TYR A 42 12.08 15.12 18.46
N PRO A 43 12.76 15.36 19.58
CA PRO A 43 13.30 16.69 19.90
C PRO A 43 14.40 17.13 18.91
N PRO A 44 14.44 18.43 18.52
CA PRO A 44 13.48 19.47 18.86
C PRO A 44 12.16 19.28 18.14
N ARG A 45 11.05 19.34 18.89
CA ARG A 45 9.71 19.17 18.31
C ARG A 45 9.29 20.42 17.54
N ARG A 46 9.53 20.42 16.23
CA ARG A 46 9.04 21.45 15.31
C ARG A 46 7.65 21.08 14.82
N SER A 47 6.84 22.07 14.54
CA SER A 47 5.58 21.90 13.84
C SER A 47 5.31 23.09 12.94
N ARG A 48 4.66 22.83 11.79
CA ARG A 48 4.19 23.87 10.87
C ARG A 48 2.79 23.51 10.41
N LEU A 49 1.95 24.52 10.24
CA LEU A 49 0.62 24.40 9.63
C LEU A 49 0.63 25.09 8.27
N TYR A 50 0.27 24.35 7.26
CA TYR A 50 -0.07 24.84 5.94
C TYR A 50 -1.58 25.09 5.91
N GLY A 51 -1.99 26.33 5.77
CA GLY A 51 -3.40 26.70 5.70
C GLY A 51 -4.06 26.20 4.40
N LEU A 52 -5.39 26.33 4.33
CA LEU A 52 -6.11 25.92 3.12
C LEU A 52 -5.66 26.67 1.87
N ALA A 53 -5.26 27.94 2.01
CA ALA A 53 -4.73 28.74 0.89
C ALA A 53 -3.40 28.17 0.34
N ASP A 54 -2.53 27.62 1.21
CA ASP A 54 -1.27 27.00 0.80
C ASP A 54 -1.51 25.67 0.03
N LEU A 55 -2.72 25.12 0.11
CA LEU A 55 -3.19 23.94 -0.63
C LEU A 55 -4.04 24.30 -1.86
N GLU A 56 -4.12 25.58 -2.24
CA GLU A 56 -5.06 26.08 -3.25
C GLU A 56 -6.54 25.75 -2.98
N MET A 57 -6.92 25.62 -1.71
CA MET A 57 -8.27 25.27 -1.30
C MET A 57 -9.07 26.48 -0.78
N PRO A 58 -10.37 26.57 -1.07
CA PRO A 58 -11.23 27.62 -0.52
C PRO A 58 -11.29 27.60 1.02
N PRO A 59 -11.51 28.76 1.66
CA PRO A 59 -11.78 28.81 3.09
C PRO A 59 -12.95 27.90 3.49
N GLY A 60 -12.80 27.17 4.59
CA GLY A 60 -13.84 26.27 5.09
C GLY A 60 -13.86 24.89 4.42
N THR A 61 -12.87 24.57 3.59
CA THR A 61 -12.71 23.22 3.01
C THR A 61 -12.43 22.18 4.10
N ASP A 62 -13.20 21.11 4.09
CA ASP A 62 -13.00 19.97 4.97
C ASP A 62 -12.01 18.98 4.34
N LEU A 63 -10.81 18.88 4.89
CA LEU A 63 -9.85 17.85 4.52
C LEU A 63 -10.35 16.49 5.05
N SER A 64 -10.38 15.47 4.20
CA SER A 64 -10.96 14.16 4.52
C SER A 64 -9.92 13.06 4.67
N LYS A 65 -8.96 12.97 3.75
CA LYS A 65 -7.92 11.94 3.72
C LYS A 65 -6.59 12.52 3.25
N LEU A 66 -5.52 11.81 3.61
CA LEU A 66 -4.15 12.13 3.23
C LEU A 66 -3.43 10.87 2.76
N ALA A 67 -2.67 10.97 1.68
CA ALA A 67 -1.72 9.95 1.26
C ALA A 67 -0.37 10.59 0.93
N ILE A 68 0.72 9.88 1.23
CA ILE A 68 2.08 10.32 0.91
C ILE A 68 2.67 9.33 -0.09
N GLY A 69 3.12 9.84 -1.22
CA GLY A 69 3.77 9.06 -2.26
C GLY A 69 5.21 8.66 -1.91
N PRO A 70 5.78 7.66 -2.60
CA PRO A 70 7.19 7.28 -2.44
C PRO A 70 8.14 8.40 -2.86
N ASP A 71 7.68 9.35 -3.65
CA ASP A 71 8.36 10.59 -4.08
C ASP A 71 8.28 11.74 -3.06
N GLY A 72 7.58 11.51 -1.94
CA GLY A 72 7.36 12.48 -0.87
C GLY A 72 6.22 13.47 -1.14
N LEU A 73 5.54 13.40 -2.29
CA LEU A 73 4.37 14.21 -2.59
C LEU A 73 3.18 13.86 -1.70
N LYS A 74 2.45 14.86 -1.23
CA LYS A 74 1.27 14.71 -0.37
C LYS A 74 0.02 14.91 -1.21
N TRP A 75 -0.90 13.96 -1.09
CA TRP A 75 -2.21 13.99 -1.76
C TRP A 75 -3.27 14.18 -0.71
N VAL A 76 -3.95 15.31 -0.77
CA VAL A 76 -4.94 15.72 0.24
C VAL A 76 -6.32 15.70 -0.39
N ALA A 77 -7.18 14.82 0.11
CA ALA A 77 -8.58 14.71 -0.31
C ALA A 77 -9.48 15.64 0.48
N THR A 78 -10.57 16.06 -0.13
CA THR A 78 -11.57 16.93 0.49
C THR A 78 -12.98 16.41 0.27
N SER A 79 -13.92 16.85 1.12
CA SER A 79 -15.31 16.42 1.02
C SER A 79 -16.12 17.12 -0.07
N LYS A 80 -15.63 18.24 -0.66
CA LYS A 80 -16.40 19.03 -1.64
C LYS A 80 -15.58 19.71 -2.74
N GLU A 81 -14.27 19.81 -2.56
CA GLU A 81 -13.39 20.58 -3.43
C GLU A 81 -12.44 19.70 -4.28
N GLY A 82 -12.68 18.38 -4.31
CA GLY A 82 -11.81 17.44 -4.99
C GLY A 82 -10.61 17.05 -4.15
N PHE A 83 -9.42 17.13 -4.70
CA PHE A 83 -8.18 16.81 -3.99
C PHE A 83 -7.04 17.74 -4.44
N ALA A 84 -5.95 17.79 -3.67
CA ALA A 84 -4.76 18.55 -4.03
C ALA A 84 -3.51 17.69 -3.99
N LEU A 85 -2.58 17.97 -4.89
CA LEU A 85 -1.17 17.70 -4.72
C LEU A 85 -0.58 18.80 -3.84
N PHE A 86 0.26 18.44 -2.88
CA PHE A 86 1.10 19.35 -2.12
C PHE A 86 2.54 18.85 -2.12
N ASP A 87 3.45 19.71 -2.50
CA ASP A 87 4.90 19.51 -2.53
C ASP A 87 5.56 20.53 -1.58
N ASP A 88 6.25 20.03 -0.55
CA ASP A 88 6.97 20.85 0.43
C ASP A 88 8.43 21.12 0.02
N GLY A 89 8.79 20.87 -1.25
CA GLY A 89 10.15 21.04 -1.73
C GLY A 89 11.20 20.12 -1.10
N GLY A 90 10.80 19.30 -0.12
CA GLY A 90 11.69 18.51 0.75
C GLY A 90 12.15 19.27 2.00
N THR A 91 11.62 20.47 2.25
CA THR A 91 11.98 21.34 3.39
C THR A 91 10.74 21.72 4.24
N PRO A 92 10.09 20.76 4.89
CA PRO A 92 8.73 20.90 5.45
C PRO A 92 8.60 21.95 6.57
N PHE A 93 9.70 22.48 7.08
CA PHE A 93 9.69 23.54 8.11
C PHE A 93 10.15 24.90 7.60
N GLU A 94 10.56 25.01 6.34
CA GLU A 94 11.04 26.24 5.72
C GLU A 94 10.05 26.71 4.65
N PRO A 95 9.61 27.99 4.67
CA PRO A 95 8.73 28.52 3.64
C PRO A 95 9.51 28.90 2.38
N GLY A 96 8.90 28.77 1.21
CA GLY A 96 9.37 29.43 -0.01
C GLY A 96 9.58 28.52 -1.22
N ASP A 97 9.61 27.20 -1.03
CA ASP A 97 9.69 26.20 -2.10
C ASP A 97 8.46 25.30 -2.16
N ASP A 98 7.46 25.60 -1.33
CA ASP A 98 6.17 24.89 -1.30
C ASP A 98 5.38 25.14 -2.60
N ALA A 99 4.71 24.13 -3.08
CA ALA A 99 3.80 24.22 -4.23
C ALA A 99 2.55 23.33 -4.01
N ALA A 100 1.42 23.80 -4.53
CA ALA A 100 0.20 23.03 -4.55
C ALA A 100 -0.49 23.08 -5.90
N VAL A 101 -1.25 22.04 -6.22
CA VAL A 101 -2.13 22.00 -7.38
C VAL A 101 -3.45 21.38 -6.96
N ALA A 102 -4.54 22.16 -6.99
CA ALA A 102 -5.87 21.67 -6.69
C ALA A 102 -6.53 21.04 -7.94
N ILE A 103 -7.15 19.90 -7.76
CA ILE A 103 -7.83 19.11 -8.78
C ILE A 103 -9.31 18.97 -8.39
N SER A 104 -10.19 19.51 -9.21
CA SER A 104 -11.64 19.44 -9.04
C SER A 104 -12.32 19.06 -10.35
N THR A 105 -13.59 18.74 -10.33
CA THR A 105 -14.38 18.43 -11.53
C THR A 105 -14.42 19.57 -12.55
N SER A 106 -14.23 20.81 -12.13
CA SER A 106 -14.16 21.98 -13.01
C SER A 106 -12.79 22.13 -13.71
N ARG A 107 -11.71 21.73 -13.02
CA ARG A 107 -10.33 21.76 -13.57
C ARG A 107 -10.00 20.47 -14.32
N GLU A 108 -10.53 19.34 -13.86
CA GLU A 108 -10.31 18.00 -14.43
C GLU A 108 -11.67 17.26 -14.54
N PRO A 109 -12.34 17.39 -15.69
CA PRO A 109 -13.69 16.80 -15.90
C PRO A 109 -13.72 15.25 -15.85
N ARG A 110 -12.57 14.58 -15.88
CA ARG A 110 -12.48 13.13 -15.70
C ARG A 110 -12.69 12.69 -14.25
N LEU A 111 -12.60 13.61 -13.28
CA LEU A 111 -12.94 13.33 -11.89
C LEU A 111 -14.47 13.24 -11.76
N SER A 112 -14.97 12.11 -11.24
CA SER A 112 -16.42 11.84 -11.20
C SER A 112 -17.18 12.61 -10.13
N SER A 113 -16.49 13.12 -9.09
CA SER A 113 -17.06 13.90 -8.00
C SER A 113 -15.99 14.68 -7.25
N ASN A 114 -16.35 15.85 -6.73
CA ASN A 114 -15.51 16.62 -5.81
C ASN A 114 -15.55 16.08 -4.36
N ASN A 115 -16.46 15.16 -4.04
CA ASN A 115 -16.44 14.45 -2.76
C ASN A 115 -15.45 13.29 -2.82
N VAL A 116 -14.20 13.57 -2.49
CA VAL A 116 -13.13 12.56 -2.47
C VAL A 116 -13.07 11.94 -1.08
N THR A 117 -13.40 10.67 -1.02
CA THR A 117 -13.57 9.89 0.21
C THR A 117 -12.38 9.01 0.54
N ALA A 118 -11.53 8.73 -0.44
CA ALA A 118 -10.31 7.95 -0.27
C ALA A 118 -9.21 8.44 -1.21
N VAL A 119 -7.99 8.45 -0.74
CA VAL A 119 -6.79 8.68 -1.54
C VAL A 119 -5.69 7.74 -1.08
N ALA A 120 -4.98 7.11 -2.00
CA ALA A 120 -3.88 6.21 -1.70
C ALA A 120 -2.87 6.16 -2.85
N VAL A 121 -1.58 6.10 -2.53
CA VAL A 121 -0.50 5.98 -3.52
C VAL A 121 0.10 4.60 -3.42
N ALA A 122 0.08 3.86 -4.53
CA ALA A 122 0.72 2.55 -4.59
C ALA A 122 2.26 2.70 -4.49
N PRO A 123 3.00 1.67 -4.03
CA PRO A 123 4.46 1.69 -4.02
C PRO A 123 5.09 1.98 -5.39
N SER A 124 4.36 1.74 -6.47
CA SER A 124 4.76 2.08 -7.84
C SER A 124 4.53 3.54 -8.24
N GLY A 125 4.05 4.40 -7.32
CA GLY A 125 3.70 5.79 -7.60
C GLY A 125 2.35 6.01 -8.27
N VAL A 126 1.56 4.95 -8.50
CA VAL A 126 0.21 5.08 -9.07
C VAL A 126 -0.75 5.59 -8.00
N LEU A 127 -1.41 6.71 -8.29
CA LEU A 127 -2.42 7.32 -7.41
C LEU A 127 -3.79 6.66 -7.65
N TRP A 128 -4.46 6.32 -6.55
CA TRP A 128 -5.83 5.87 -6.53
C TRP A 128 -6.69 6.85 -5.75
N VAL A 129 -7.77 7.30 -6.36
CA VAL A 129 -8.70 8.29 -5.81
C VAL A 129 -10.10 7.71 -5.80
N GLY A 130 -10.64 7.51 -4.62
CA GLY A 130 -12.02 7.09 -4.40
C GLY A 130 -12.93 8.29 -4.16
N THR A 131 -14.07 8.28 -4.81
CA THR A 131 -15.10 9.30 -4.63
C THR A 131 -16.42 8.64 -4.20
N ASP A 132 -17.44 9.42 -3.94
CA ASP A 132 -18.81 8.92 -3.76
C ASP A 132 -19.45 8.45 -5.09
N ASN A 133 -18.76 8.61 -6.21
CA ASN A 133 -19.27 8.28 -7.56
C ASN A 133 -18.25 7.52 -8.45
N GLY A 134 -17.33 6.77 -7.88
CA GLY A 134 -16.38 5.95 -8.63
C GLY A 134 -14.98 5.93 -8.04
N LEU A 135 -14.17 5.04 -8.57
CA LEU A 135 -12.75 4.88 -8.23
C LEU A 135 -11.91 5.26 -9.45
N HIS A 136 -10.89 6.04 -9.24
CA HIS A 136 -9.96 6.49 -10.27
C HIS A 136 -8.57 5.94 -10.02
N ARG A 137 -7.90 5.48 -11.08
CA ARG A 137 -6.49 5.07 -11.10
C ARG A 137 -5.74 6.02 -12.03
N LEU A 138 -4.76 6.73 -11.49
CA LEU A 138 -4.03 7.79 -12.18
C LEU A 138 -2.54 7.50 -12.20
N ARG A 139 -1.92 7.62 -13.36
CA ARG A 139 -0.48 7.83 -13.45
C ARG A 139 -0.24 9.33 -13.33
N VAL A 140 0.66 9.69 -12.45
CA VAL A 140 1.02 11.08 -12.15
C VAL A 140 2.34 11.40 -12.81
N ASP A 141 2.43 12.57 -13.41
CA ASP A 141 3.66 13.19 -13.88
C ASP A 141 3.67 14.64 -13.37
N TYR A 142 4.63 14.95 -12.50
CA TYR A 142 4.77 16.27 -11.88
C TYR A 142 6.16 16.83 -12.09
N ASP A 143 6.22 17.94 -12.84
CA ASP A 143 7.44 18.73 -13.03
C ASP A 143 7.56 19.78 -11.91
N ARG A 144 8.38 19.49 -10.90
CA ARG A 144 8.63 20.40 -9.77
C ARG A 144 9.18 21.76 -10.20
N SER A 145 10.03 21.78 -11.23
CA SER A 145 10.67 23.02 -11.66
C SER A 145 9.70 24.01 -12.31
N ARG A 146 8.65 23.49 -12.93
CA ARG A 146 7.59 24.27 -13.59
C ARG A 146 6.28 24.29 -12.82
N GLN A 147 6.18 23.48 -11.76
CA GLN A 147 4.96 23.25 -10.98
C GLN A 147 3.79 22.79 -11.88
N VAL A 148 4.10 21.95 -12.86
CA VAL A 148 3.11 21.43 -13.83
C VAL A 148 2.77 20.01 -13.48
N LEU A 149 1.48 19.76 -13.18
CA LEU A 149 0.91 18.46 -12.93
C LEU A 149 0.17 17.97 -14.17
N SER A 150 0.40 16.73 -14.56
CA SER A 150 -0.34 16.06 -15.62
C SER A 150 -0.67 14.62 -15.26
N PHE A 151 -1.70 14.09 -15.90
CA PHE A 151 -2.15 12.71 -15.72
C PHE A 151 -2.12 11.97 -17.07
N PRO A 152 -0.96 11.41 -17.46
CA PRO A 152 -0.81 10.68 -18.74
C PRO A 152 -1.76 9.51 -18.88
N THR A 153 -2.14 8.90 -17.76
CA THR A 153 -3.15 7.86 -17.71
C THR A 153 -4.16 8.18 -16.62
N TRP A 154 -5.43 8.19 -16.99
CA TRP A 154 -6.56 8.31 -16.07
C TRP A 154 -7.59 7.25 -16.40
N ARG A 155 -7.89 6.36 -15.48
CA ARG A 155 -8.88 5.29 -15.66
C ARG A 155 -9.89 5.33 -14.52
N GLU A 156 -11.16 5.31 -14.88
CA GLU A 156 -12.28 5.24 -13.95
C GLU A 156 -12.80 3.80 -13.84
N TYR A 157 -13.25 3.43 -12.66
CA TYR A 157 -13.89 2.16 -12.35
C TYR A 157 -15.24 2.42 -11.68
N ARG A 158 -16.24 1.69 -12.14
CA ARG A 158 -17.62 1.74 -11.67
C ARG A 158 -18.17 0.32 -11.54
N LEU A 159 -19.51 0.17 -11.38
CA LEU A 159 -20.18 -1.15 -11.27
C LEU A 159 -19.91 -2.05 -12.47
N GLU A 160 -19.92 -1.50 -13.68
CA GLU A 160 -19.63 -2.25 -14.92
C GLU A 160 -18.19 -2.78 -15.01
N ASN A 161 -17.29 -2.25 -14.18
CA ASN A 161 -15.92 -2.74 -14.06
C ASN A 161 -15.73 -3.71 -12.89
N GLY A 162 -16.84 -4.09 -12.22
CA GLY A 162 -16.87 -5.09 -11.15
C GLY A 162 -16.73 -4.54 -9.74
N LEU A 163 -16.88 -3.23 -9.53
CA LEU A 163 -17.01 -2.70 -8.17
C LEU A 163 -18.39 -3.07 -7.59
N ASN A 164 -18.46 -3.32 -6.28
CA ASN A 164 -19.73 -3.57 -5.59
C ASN A 164 -20.55 -2.29 -5.41
N SER A 165 -19.90 -1.14 -5.38
CA SER A 165 -20.52 0.18 -5.24
C SER A 165 -19.63 1.24 -5.86
N THR A 166 -20.22 2.34 -6.31
CA THR A 166 -19.48 3.54 -6.72
C THR A 166 -19.09 4.43 -5.55
N PHE A 167 -19.69 4.25 -4.37
CA PHE A 167 -19.28 4.98 -3.18
C PHE A 167 -18.08 4.30 -2.53
N ILE A 168 -16.89 4.78 -2.83
CA ILE A 168 -15.64 4.27 -2.31
C ILE A 168 -15.37 4.89 -0.93
N THR A 169 -14.89 4.09 0.01
CA THR A 169 -14.63 4.55 1.39
C THR A 169 -13.17 4.43 1.79
N ALA A 170 -12.46 3.45 1.23
CA ALA A 170 -11.06 3.20 1.55
C ALA A 170 -10.34 2.49 0.40
N VAL A 171 -9.03 2.72 0.30
CA VAL A 171 -8.12 2.00 -0.60
C VAL A 171 -6.87 1.62 0.18
N ALA A 172 -6.44 0.38 0.06
CA ALA A 172 -5.19 -0.13 0.63
C ALA A 172 -4.46 -1.03 -0.37
N PHE A 173 -3.17 -1.26 -0.13
CA PHE A 173 -2.35 -2.14 -0.95
C PHE A 173 -1.74 -3.23 -0.09
N ASP A 174 -1.62 -4.43 -0.64
CA ASP A 174 -0.85 -5.51 -0.02
C ASP A 174 0.54 -5.66 -0.68
N ASP A 175 1.38 -6.50 -0.09
CA ASP A 175 2.73 -6.80 -0.56
C ASP A 175 2.76 -7.66 -1.84
N GLN A 176 1.62 -8.22 -2.24
CA GLN A 176 1.48 -9.03 -3.45
C GLN A 176 1.06 -8.19 -4.67
N GLY A 177 0.93 -6.88 -4.51
CA GLY A 177 0.49 -5.96 -5.54
C GLY A 177 -1.01 -6.05 -5.83
N ASN A 178 -1.83 -6.38 -4.83
CA ASN A 178 -3.26 -6.19 -4.92
C ASN A 178 -3.66 -4.83 -4.37
N VAL A 179 -4.79 -4.35 -4.88
CA VAL A 179 -5.47 -3.15 -4.42
C VAL A 179 -6.78 -3.57 -3.78
N TRP A 180 -6.95 -3.22 -2.54
CA TRP A 180 -8.13 -3.49 -1.76
C TRP A 180 -8.99 -2.23 -1.69
N VAL A 181 -10.21 -2.32 -2.14
CA VAL A 181 -11.14 -1.19 -2.26
C VAL A 181 -12.35 -1.46 -1.37
N GLY A 182 -12.46 -0.69 -0.31
CA GLY A 182 -13.64 -0.65 0.55
C GLY A 182 -14.73 0.23 -0.06
N SER A 183 -15.97 -0.20 0.08
CA SER A 183 -17.14 0.54 -0.38
C SER A 183 -18.32 0.37 0.59
N ARG A 184 -19.43 1.03 0.31
CA ARG A 184 -20.67 0.85 1.08
C ARG A 184 -21.38 -0.48 0.82
N ALA A 185 -20.90 -1.28 -0.15
CA ALA A 185 -21.53 -2.56 -0.53
C ALA A 185 -20.50 -3.71 -0.62
N GLY A 186 -19.46 -3.67 0.20
CA GLY A 186 -18.47 -4.74 0.30
C GLY A 186 -17.04 -4.29 0.03
N LEU A 187 -16.18 -5.28 -0.09
CA LEU A 187 -14.76 -5.16 -0.35
C LEU A 187 -14.45 -5.73 -1.74
N THR A 188 -13.68 -5.01 -2.54
CA THR A 188 -13.24 -5.43 -3.88
C THR A 188 -11.74 -5.59 -3.90
N GLN A 189 -11.24 -6.68 -4.45
CA GLN A 189 -9.83 -6.93 -4.71
C GLN A 189 -9.54 -6.70 -6.20
N LEU A 190 -8.60 -5.81 -6.49
CA LEU A 190 -8.07 -5.56 -7.82
C LEU A 190 -6.57 -5.86 -7.86
N ARG A 191 -6.01 -6.08 -9.04
CA ARG A 191 -4.56 -5.96 -9.27
C ARG A 191 -4.17 -4.49 -9.40
N THR A 192 -2.89 -4.14 -9.20
CA THR A 192 -2.39 -2.77 -9.43
C THR A 192 -2.58 -2.30 -10.87
N THR A 193 -2.76 -3.22 -11.82
CA THR A 193 -3.17 -2.94 -13.21
C THR A 193 -4.63 -2.47 -13.32
N GLY A 194 -5.44 -2.63 -12.25
CA GLY A 194 -6.86 -2.37 -12.20
C GLY A 194 -7.75 -3.52 -12.67
N ARG A 195 -7.17 -4.71 -12.89
CA ARG A 195 -7.96 -5.90 -13.22
C ARG A 195 -8.67 -6.40 -11.96
N LEU A 196 -9.98 -6.64 -12.05
CA LEU A 196 -10.76 -7.27 -10.99
C LEU A 196 -10.23 -8.68 -10.70
N VAL A 197 -10.08 -9.01 -9.42
CA VAL A 197 -9.76 -10.35 -8.93
C VAL A 197 -11.01 -10.99 -8.35
N THR A 198 -11.60 -10.37 -7.33
CA THR A 198 -12.80 -10.86 -6.66
C THR A 198 -13.47 -9.77 -5.83
N THR A 199 -14.68 -10.05 -5.38
CA THR A 199 -15.48 -9.18 -4.50
C THR A 199 -15.94 -9.98 -3.28
N PHE A 200 -16.01 -9.31 -2.13
CA PHE A 200 -16.39 -9.89 -0.85
C PHE A 200 -17.59 -9.12 -0.29
N THR A 201 -18.60 -9.88 0.11
CA THR A 201 -19.80 -9.38 0.80
C THR A 201 -20.11 -10.30 1.97
N THR A 202 -21.05 -9.90 2.81
CA THR A 202 -21.57 -10.75 3.90
C THR A 202 -22.18 -12.05 3.40
N GLU A 203 -22.68 -12.07 2.15
CA GLU A 203 -23.31 -13.23 1.52
C GLU A 203 -22.31 -14.28 1.04
N ASN A 204 -21.11 -13.84 0.58
CA ASN A 204 -20.14 -14.73 -0.06
C ASN A 204 -18.83 -14.90 0.71
N SER A 205 -18.70 -14.25 1.87
CA SER A 205 -17.48 -14.26 2.67
C SER A 205 -17.79 -14.13 4.17
N GLY A 206 -16.75 -14.12 5.00
CA GLY A 206 -16.85 -13.80 6.42
C GLY A 206 -16.81 -12.31 6.74
N LEU A 207 -17.13 -11.45 5.79
CA LEU A 207 -17.19 -10.00 6.01
C LEU A 207 -18.31 -9.70 7.04
N ILE A 208 -18.00 -8.91 8.08
CA ILE A 208 -18.91 -8.65 9.20
C ILE A 208 -20.09 -7.78 8.76
N ASN A 209 -19.84 -6.81 7.89
CA ASN A 209 -20.83 -5.91 7.33
C ASN A 209 -20.36 -5.39 5.97
N ASP A 210 -21.26 -5.23 5.02
CA ASP A 210 -20.92 -4.78 3.67
C ASP A 210 -20.48 -3.32 3.62
N ARG A 211 -20.87 -2.51 4.59
CA ARG A 211 -20.39 -1.15 4.69
C ARG A 211 -18.99 -1.12 5.29
N VAL A 212 -17.99 -1.16 4.42
CA VAL A 212 -16.58 -0.99 4.77
C VAL A 212 -16.29 0.49 4.96
N GLU A 213 -15.65 0.87 6.08
CA GLU A 213 -15.32 2.26 6.41
C GLU A 213 -13.82 2.56 6.29
N SER A 214 -12.98 1.57 6.59
CA SER A 214 -11.53 1.73 6.59
C SER A 214 -10.80 0.44 6.29
N LEU A 215 -9.60 0.55 5.73
CA LEU A 215 -8.70 -0.56 5.44
C LEU A 215 -7.30 -0.21 5.93
N ALA A 216 -6.61 -1.18 6.53
CA ALA A 216 -5.21 -1.07 6.90
C ALA A 216 -4.52 -2.41 6.63
N TYR A 217 -3.42 -2.37 5.88
CA TYR A 217 -2.60 -3.55 5.65
C TYR A 217 -1.39 -3.55 6.57
N ASP A 218 -1.24 -4.61 7.33
CA ASP A 218 -0.07 -4.87 8.15
C ASP A 218 0.87 -5.82 7.40
N ALA A 219 1.94 -5.26 6.85
CA ALA A 219 2.92 -6.02 6.08
C ALA A 219 3.70 -7.02 6.96
N SER A 220 3.85 -6.74 8.26
CA SER A 220 4.56 -7.63 9.18
C SER A 220 3.83 -8.97 9.36
N THR A 221 2.52 -8.92 9.43
CA THR A 221 1.67 -10.10 9.61
C THR A 221 1.00 -10.57 8.32
N GLY A 222 1.08 -9.80 7.22
CA GLY A 222 0.36 -10.06 5.98
C GLY A 222 -1.17 -9.97 6.14
N THR A 223 -1.62 -9.17 7.09
CA THR A 223 -3.03 -9.07 7.47
C THR A 223 -3.66 -7.79 6.92
N LEU A 224 -4.78 -7.91 6.25
CA LEU A 224 -5.66 -6.79 5.95
C LEU A 224 -6.70 -6.66 7.07
N TRP A 225 -6.67 -5.54 7.76
CA TRP A 225 -7.67 -5.15 8.74
C TRP A 225 -8.78 -4.38 8.03
N ILE A 226 -10.03 -4.76 8.30
CA ILE A 226 -11.21 -4.25 7.61
C ILE A 226 -12.15 -3.67 8.66
N GLY A 227 -12.15 -2.34 8.79
CA GLY A 227 -13.13 -1.64 9.62
C GLY A 227 -14.46 -1.53 8.88
N THR A 228 -15.51 -2.08 9.47
CA THR A 228 -16.88 -2.03 8.92
C THR A 228 -17.81 -1.34 9.90
N PHE A 229 -18.99 -0.95 9.43
CA PHE A 229 -20.03 -0.38 10.31
C PHE A 229 -20.48 -1.37 11.40
N GLY A 230 -20.29 -2.68 11.19
CA GLY A 230 -20.64 -3.76 12.14
C GLY A 230 -19.49 -4.23 13.03
N GLY A 231 -18.26 -3.72 12.84
CA GLY A 231 -17.10 -4.13 13.62
C GLY A 231 -15.83 -4.27 12.79
N LEU A 232 -14.79 -4.82 13.42
CA LEU A 232 -13.46 -5.00 12.82
C LEU A 232 -13.29 -6.45 12.33
N GLY A 233 -13.08 -6.59 11.03
CA GLY A 233 -12.72 -7.85 10.38
C GLY A 233 -11.21 -7.98 10.18
N ARG A 234 -10.77 -9.22 10.00
CA ARG A 234 -9.36 -9.56 9.67
C ARG A 234 -9.35 -10.53 8.50
N LEU A 235 -8.57 -10.23 7.46
CA LEU A 235 -8.33 -11.10 6.33
C LEU A 235 -6.83 -11.35 6.18
N GLN A 236 -6.42 -12.60 6.17
CA GLN A 236 -5.04 -12.96 5.88
C GLN A 236 -4.84 -12.95 4.37
N VAL A 237 -4.06 -11.99 3.86
CA VAL A 237 -3.85 -11.76 2.41
C VAL A 237 -2.38 -11.91 1.99
N GLY A 238 -1.48 -11.73 2.92
CA GLY A 238 -0.04 -11.88 2.74
C GLY A 238 0.56 -12.95 3.64
N LEU A 239 1.84 -13.13 3.52
CA LEU A 239 2.58 -14.16 4.29
C LEU A 239 3.15 -13.63 5.60
N GLY A 240 2.84 -12.46 6.06
CA GLY A 240 3.35 -11.87 7.30
C GLY A 240 4.83 -12.20 7.62
N LEU A 241 5.65 -11.24 7.90
CA LEU A 241 7.08 -11.48 8.15
C LEU A 241 7.43 -11.90 9.61
N ASP A 242 6.46 -11.89 10.55
CA ASP A 242 6.75 -12.03 12.00
C ASP A 242 6.17 -13.25 12.75
N ALA A 243 5.38 -14.12 12.11
CA ALA A 243 4.82 -15.28 12.79
C ALA A 243 5.41 -16.61 12.28
N ALA A 244 6.52 -17.06 12.84
CA ALA A 244 6.98 -18.45 12.66
C ALA A 244 6.22 -19.36 13.62
N ASP A 245 5.48 -20.32 13.11
CA ASP A 245 5.00 -21.45 13.93
C ASP A 245 6.19 -22.39 14.20
N GLU A 246 6.58 -22.54 15.46
CA GLU A 246 7.74 -23.31 15.90
C GLU A 246 7.64 -24.83 15.65
N THR A 247 6.49 -25.33 15.19
CA THR A 247 6.23 -26.78 15.06
C THR A 247 6.46 -27.34 13.66
N ALA A 248 6.49 -26.51 12.62
CA ALA A 248 6.79 -26.95 11.25
C ALA A 248 8.07 -26.28 10.78
N SER A 249 9.13 -27.04 10.52
CA SER A 249 10.40 -26.54 10.03
C SER A 249 10.55 -26.80 8.54
N LEU A 250 10.65 -25.72 7.74
CA LEU A 250 11.14 -25.82 6.37
C LEU A 250 12.66 -25.83 6.39
N THR A 251 13.25 -26.76 5.65
CA THR A 251 14.69 -26.80 5.45
C THR A 251 15.02 -26.58 3.98
N ALA A 252 15.99 -25.71 3.72
CA ALA A 252 16.50 -25.48 2.37
C ALA A 252 17.95 -25.98 2.29
N TYR A 253 18.28 -26.74 1.26
CA TYR A 253 19.64 -27.21 1.00
C TYR A 253 19.93 -27.29 -0.51
N PRO A 254 21.19 -27.07 -0.91
CA PRO A 254 22.32 -26.66 -0.06
C PRO A 254 22.11 -25.24 0.50
N ASN A 255 22.63 -24.99 1.70
CA ASN A 255 22.65 -23.66 2.28
C ASN A 255 24.03 -23.37 2.88
N PRO A 256 24.87 -22.53 2.26
CA PRO A 256 24.57 -21.67 1.10
C PRO A 256 24.26 -22.42 -0.20
N PHE A 257 23.34 -21.90 -1.00
CA PHE A 257 23.11 -22.32 -2.37
C PHE A 257 24.11 -21.61 -3.31
N VAL A 258 25.06 -22.36 -3.86
CA VAL A 258 26.07 -21.83 -4.77
C VAL A 258 25.66 -22.07 -6.20
N MET A 259 25.13 -21.01 -6.87
CA MET A 259 24.70 -21.12 -8.26
C MET A 259 25.91 -21.33 -9.20
N GLY A 260 25.85 -22.40 -9.98
CA GLY A 260 26.98 -22.83 -10.82
C GLY A 260 28.09 -23.58 -10.07
N GLY A 261 27.90 -23.85 -8.77
CA GLY A 261 28.78 -24.68 -7.96
C GLY A 261 28.68 -26.17 -8.30
N ARG A 262 29.61 -26.93 -7.76
CA ARG A 262 29.60 -28.41 -7.84
C ARG A 262 29.64 -29.00 -6.43
N GLU A 263 28.68 -29.83 -6.10
CA GLU A 263 28.71 -30.64 -4.90
C GLU A 263 29.02 -32.09 -5.31
N ASN A 264 30.04 -32.69 -4.70
CA ASN A 264 30.51 -34.06 -5.02
C ASN A 264 30.76 -34.32 -6.52
N GLY A 265 31.19 -33.28 -7.28
CA GLY A 265 31.46 -33.39 -8.70
C GLY A 265 30.27 -33.25 -9.63
N GLN A 266 29.07 -33.07 -9.09
CA GLN A 266 27.86 -32.77 -9.85
C GLN A 266 27.52 -31.27 -9.77
N VAL A 267 26.96 -30.72 -10.86
CA VAL A 267 26.48 -29.32 -10.89
C VAL A 267 25.22 -29.22 -10.01
N GLU A 268 25.23 -28.30 -9.06
CA GLU A 268 24.02 -27.99 -8.29
C GLU A 268 22.94 -27.45 -9.21
N THR A 269 21.83 -28.18 -9.37
CA THR A 269 20.75 -27.87 -10.30
C THR A 269 19.66 -27.02 -9.67
N GLY A 270 19.74 -26.73 -8.37
CA GLY A 270 18.77 -25.88 -7.68
C GLY A 270 18.80 -26.02 -6.15
N LEU A 271 18.18 -25.04 -5.50
CA LEU A 271 17.91 -25.06 -4.06
C LEU A 271 16.69 -25.91 -3.78
N ARG A 272 16.84 -26.96 -3.01
CA ARG A 272 15.71 -27.81 -2.59
C ARG A 272 15.14 -27.34 -1.25
N ILE A 273 13.85 -27.00 -1.22
CA ILE A 273 13.13 -26.65 0.00
C ILE A 273 12.24 -27.84 0.36
N VAL A 274 12.43 -28.40 1.54
CA VAL A 274 11.73 -29.60 2.03
C VAL A 274 10.96 -29.32 3.33
N GLY A 275 10.06 -30.22 3.69
CA GLY A 275 9.17 -30.08 4.83
C GLY A 275 7.94 -29.27 4.48
N LEU A 276 7.62 -29.16 3.18
CA LEU A 276 6.43 -28.45 2.71
C LEU A 276 5.17 -29.18 3.18
N PRO A 277 4.22 -28.44 3.73
CA PRO A 277 2.86 -28.95 3.90
C PRO A 277 2.24 -29.27 2.53
N LEU A 278 1.31 -30.21 2.49
CA LEU A 278 0.61 -30.58 1.26
C LEU A 278 -0.10 -29.39 0.62
N ASP A 279 -0.06 -29.33 -0.71
CA ASP A 279 -0.71 -28.28 -1.51
C ASP A 279 -0.25 -26.86 -1.15
N SER A 280 1.01 -26.69 -0.77
CA SER A 280 1.56 -25.38 -0.40
C SER A 280 2.18 -24.65 -1.58
N THR A 281 2.16 -23.32 -1.51
CA THR A 281 2.85 -22.42 -2.42
C THR A 281 4.03 -21.79 -1.67
N VAL A 282 5.20 -21.79 -2.29
CA VAL A 282 6.42 -21.17 -1.71
C VAL A 282 6.66 -19.82 -2.35
N HIS A 283 6.78 -18.80 -1.53
CA HIS A 283 7.13 -17.46 -1.93
C HIS A 283 8.56 -17.15 -1.51
N LEU A 284 9.35 -16.62 -2.42
CA LEU A 284 10.73 -16.23 -2.20
C LEU A 284 10.83 -14.71 -2.18
N PHE A 285 11.49 -14.16 -1.17
CA PHE A 285 11.66 -12.72 -0.98
C PHE A 285 13.14 -12.37 -0.81
N SER A 286 13.52 -11.16 -1.22
CA SER A 286 14.78 -10.57 -0.78
C SER A 286 14.71 -10.21 0.71
N LEU A 287 15.86 -9.87 1.32
CA LEU A 287 15.90 -9.47 2.73
C LEU A 287 15.11 -8.17 2.99
N GLU A 288 14.99 -7.32 1.98
CA GLU A 288 14.22 -6.07 1.99
C GLU A 288 12.71 -6.29 1.79
N GLY A 289 12.26 -7.55 1.65
CA GLY A 289 10.85 -7.91 1.49
C GLY A 289 10.32 -7.88 0.05
N ARG A 290 11.19 -7.68 -0.96
CA ARG A 290 10.78 -7.72 -2.36
C ARG A 290 10.49 -9.17 -2.77
N LEU A 291 9.30 -9.43 -3.33
CA LEU A 291 8.97 -10.74 -3.89
C LEU A 291 9.85 -11.04 -5.10
N ILE A 292 10.58 -12.16 -5.03
CA ILE A 292 11.48 -12.64 -6.07
C ILE A 292 10.74 -13.62 -6.99
N ARG A 293 10.12 -14.66 -6.41
CA ARG A 293 9.44 -15.70 -7.19
C ARG A 293 8.37 -16.39 -6.35
N ILE A 294 7.35 -16.92 -7.02
CA ILE A 294 6.36 -17.84 -6.46
C ILE A 294 6.59 -19.20 -7.12
N LEU A 295 6.69 -20.24 -6.29
CA LEU A 295 6.82 -21.61 -6.72
C LEU A 295 5.58 -22.39 -6.25
N GLU A 296 4.95 -23.11 -7.15
CA GLU A 296 3.80 -23.98 -6.85
C GLU A 296 4.32 -25.42 -6.73
N ALA A 297 4.03 -26.06 -5.61
CA ALA A 297 4.36 -27.46 -5.41
C ALA A 297 3.36 -28.35 -6.18
N GLU A 298 3.87 -29.41 -6.79
CA GLU A 298 3.01 -30.45 -7.37
C GLU A 298 2.06 -31.03 -6.31
N PRO A 299 0.83 -31.43 -6.66
CA PRO A 299 -0.12 -32.00 -5.72
C PRO A 299 0.50 -33.17 -4.94
N GLY A 300 0.50 -33.07 -3.61
CA GLY A 300 1.07 -34.06 -2.73
C GLY A 300 2.61 -33.98 -2.55
N ALA A 301 3.28 -33.04 -3.17
CA ALA A 301 4.73 -32.85 -2.99
C ALA A 301 5.04 -32.23 -1.62
N THR A 302 6.07 -32.75 -0.95
CA THR A 302 6.62 -32.22 0.31
C THR A 302 7.94 -31.48 0.11
N ALA A 303 8.33 -31.26 -1.14
CA ALA A 303 9.55 -30.56 -1.52
C ALA A 303 9.37 -29.81 -2.84
N ILE A 304 10.11 -28.72 -3.01
CA ILE A 304 10.15 -27.93 -4.25
C ILE A 304 11.60 -27.52 -4.54
N VAL A 305 11.91 -27.28 -5.81
CA VAL A 305 13.25 -26.85 -6.23
C VAL A 305 13.16 -25.45 -6.81
N TRP A 306 14.05 -24.57 -6.36
CA TRP A 306 14.25 -23.24 -6.92
C TRP A 306 15.58 -23.19 -7.68
N ASP A 307 15.50 -22.74 -8.92
CA ASP A 307 16.65 -22.68 -9.84
C ASP A 307 17.54 -21.42 -9.65
N GLY A 308 17.21 -20.55 -8.70
CA GLY A 308 17.95 -19.30 -8.45
C GLY A 308 17.57 -18.16 -9.38
N THR A 309 16.43 -18.26 -10.09
CA THR A 309 15.93 -17.17 -10.93
C THR A 309 14.75 -16.43 -10.28
N ASP A 310 14.57 -15.18 -10.68
CA ASP A 310 13.39 -14.39 -10.30
C ASP A 310 12.19 -14.68 -11.22
N ARG A 311 11.12 -13.92 -11.04
CA ARG A 311 9.88 -14.05 -11.83
C ARG A 311 10.05 -13.76 -13.32
N ASP A 312 11.07 -12.98 -13.69
CA ASP A 312 11.37 -12.59 -15.07
C ASP A 312 12.34 -13.57 -15.74
N GLY A 313 12.82 -14.57 -14.98
CA GLY A 313 13.77 -15.60 -15.43
C GLY A 313 15.22 -15.17 -15.28
N ASP A 314 15.48 -14.02 -14.70
CA ASP A 314 16.82 -13.51 -14.47
C ASP A 314 17.45 -14.14 -13.23
N VAL A 315 18.75 -14.49 -13.32
CA VAL A 315 19.51 -15.08 -12.21
C VAL A 315 19.70 -14.05 -11.10
N VAL A 316 19.27 -14.39 -9.88
CA VAL A 316 19.40 -13.50 -8.73
C VAL A 316 20.86 -13.25 -8.34
N GLY A 317 21.14 -12.10 -7.72
CA GLY A 317 22.43 -11.78 -7.15
C GLY A 317 22.73 -12.58 -5.88
N SER A 318 24.00 -12.58 -5.45
CA SER A 318 24.37 -13.11 -4.13
C SER A 318 23.67 -12.34 -3.02
N GLY A 319 23.13 -13.04 -2.02
CA GLY A 319 22.42 -12.41 -0.91
C GLY A 319 21.72 -13.42 -0.01
N ILE A 320 21.00 -12.89 0.97
CA ILE A 320 20.13 -13.70 1.83
C ILE A 320 18.70 -13.56 1.30
N PHE A 321 18.03 -14.70 1.12
CA PHE A 321 16.64 -14.77 0.69
C PHE A 321 15.80 -15.43 1.79
N VAL A 322 14.58 -14.97 1.92
CA VAL A 322 13.56 -15.55 2.80
C VAL A 322 12.60 -16.35 1.93
N TYR A 323 12.38 -17.60 2.29
CA TYR A 323 11.33 -18.41 1.68
C TYR A 323 10.22 -18.67 2.68
N ALA A 324 8.99 -18.62 2.22
CA ALA A 324 7.80 -18.83 3.04
C ALA A 324 6.81 -19.73 2.29
N ALA A 325 6.38 -20.80 2.94
CA ALA A 325 5.34 -21.68 2.43
C ALA A 325 4.02 -21.39 3.16
N ARG A 326 2.94 -21.26 2.41
CA ARG A 326 1.59 -21.11 2.93
C ARG A 326 0.79 -22.37 2.64
N THR A 327 0.16 -22.90 3.67
CA THR A 327 -0.73 -24.03 3.59
C THR A 327 -2.14 -23.62 3.20
N ARG A 328 -2.95 -24.57 2.74
CA ARG A 328 -4.35 -24.35 2.37
C ARG A 328 -5.23 -23.91 3.56
N ASP A 329 -4.87 -24.31 4.78
CA ASP A 329 -5.50 -23.89 6.04
C ASP A 329 -4.98 -22.54 6.57
N GLY A 330 -4.12 -21.85 5.79
CA GLY A 330 -3.67 -20.50 6.08
C GLY A 330 -2.44 -20.38 6.97
N ARG A 331 -1.84 -21.51 7.42
CA ARG A 331 -0.57 -21.47 8.18
C ARG A 331 0.60 -21.09 7.28
N THR A 332 1.57 -20.40 7.85
CA THR A 332 2.78 -19.98 7.14
C THR A 332 4.01 -20.51 7.89
N VAL A 333 4.88 -21.16 7.15
CA VAL A 333 6.18 -21.64 7.63
C VAL A 333 7.28 -21.02 6.80
N ARG A 334 8.39 -20.62 7.40
CA ARG A 334 9.47 -19.89 6.72
C ARG A 334 10.84 -20.33 7.12
N GLY A 335 11.80 -19.96 6.25
CA GLY A 335 13.22 -20.11 6.50
C GLY A 335 14.04 -19.11 5.69
N LYS A 336 15.36 -19.18 5.87
CA LYS A 336 16.32 -18.31 5.18
C LYS A 336 17.35 -19.17 4.45
N VAL A 337 17.81 -18.68 3.32
CA VAL A 337 18.89 -19.28 2.54
C VAL A 337 19.88 -18.21 2.11
N ALA A 338 21.15 -18.52 2.22
CA ALA A 338 22.20 -17.73 1.60
C ALA A 338 22.42 -18.25 0.16
N VAL A 339 22.39 -17.33 -0.80
CA VAL A 339 22.67 -17.59 -2.21
C VAL A 339 24.00 -16.96 -2.58
N VAL A 340 24.85 -17.72 -3.22
CA VAL A 340 26.17 -17.26 -3.68
C VAL A 340 26.25 -17.53 -5.18
N ARG A 341 26.48 -16.49 -5.95
CA ARG A 341 26.78 -16.63 -7.37
C ARG A 341 28.25 -16.89 -7.54
N ALA A 342 28.61 -18.07 -8.04
CA ALA A 342 30.00 -18.36 -8.44
C ALA A 342 30.39 -17.39 -9.57
N ARG A 343 31.62 -16.88 -9.50
CA ARG A 343 32.21 -16.03 -10.54
C ARG A 343 32.66 -16.85 -11.72
#